data_a8d0030734f87bbbcb93fa95521c5bf5
#
_entry.id   a8d0030734f87bbbcb93fa95521c5bf5
#
_cell.length_a   1.000
_cell.length_b   1.000
_cell.length_c   1.000
_cell.angle_alpha   90.00
_cell.angle_beta   90.00
_cell.angle_gamma   90.00
#
_symmetry.space_group_name_H-M   'P 1'
#
loop_
_entity.id
_entity.type
_entity.pdbx_description
1 polymer ?
#
loop_
_entity_poly.entity_id
_entity_poly.type
_entity_poly.pdbx_seq_one_letter_code
_entity_poly.pdbx_strand_id
1 'polypeptide(L)'
;MRFQEGTFNTIGQRQAQFGGNFPVWARVRELYKGGGKIDASQFAPGTVIGAGTMVKFNGSGQEVEIITANGVEGVKEVDKVTVTSGCTTNGNVGIKLNNASVVNIAVTTAENTPESVAAKIAAGSFSGWTAKQDGASVIFTKSASGPCAAPVVEVNSTGVKATAEVVTAGAAANGSLDDVN
;
A
#
# COMPACT_ATOMS: atom_id res chain seq x y z
N MET A 1 37.88 35.85 -29.02
CA MET A 1 36.53 35.46 -29.43
C MET A 1 35.85 34.58 -28.42
N ARG A 2 34.72 35.04 -27.96
CA ARG A 2 34.00 34.43 -26.84
C ARG A 2 32.97 33.45 -27.21
N PHE A 3 33.08 32.87 -28.34
CA PHE A 3 31.99 31.99 -28.78
C PHE A 3 31.80 30.72 -27.97
N GLN A 4 32.78 30.31 -27.18
CA GLN A 4 32.59 29.21 -26.26
C GLN A 4 31.54 29.51 -25.23
N GLU A 5 31.54 30.72 -24.66
CA GLU A 5 30.49 31.14 -23.74
C GLU A 5 29.15 31.19 -24.40
N GLY A 6 29.14 31.76 -25.58
CA GLY A 6 27.94 31.85 -26.38
C GLY A 6 27.41 30.46 -26.77
N THR A 7 28.28 29.53 -27.03
CA THR A 7 27.89 28.18 -27.44
C THR A 7 27.13 27.47 -26.36
N PHE A 8 27.59 27.52 -25.12
CA PHE A 8 26.93 26.83 -24.01
C PHE A 8 25.55 27.41 -23.70
N ASN A 9 25.45 28.72 -23.61
CA ASN A 9 24.16 29.37 -23.38
C ASN A 9 23.23 29.28 -24.59
N THR A 10 23.80 29.26 -25.78
CA THR A 10 23.01 29.21 -27.01
C THR A 10 22.37 27.84 -27.24
N ILE A 11 22.98 26.77 -26.80
CA ILE A 11 22.38 25.42 -26.91
C ILE A 11 21.05 25.34 -26.17
N GLY A 12 20.99 25.83 -24.94
CA GLY A 12 19.76 25.86 -24.18
C GLY A 12 18.68 26.75 -24.79
N GLN A 13 19.08 27.93 -25.29
CA GLN A 13 18.19 28.87 -25.93
C GLN A 13 17.67 28.35 -27.27
N ARG A 14 18.48 27.67 -28.04
CA ARG A 14 18.05 27.08 -29.32
C ARG A 14 17.02 25.96 -29.08
N GLN A 15 17.20 25.17 -28.08
CA GLN A 15 16.25 24.13 -27.71
C GLN A 15 14.89 24.74 -27.31
N ALA A 16 14.90 25.84 -26.58
CA ALA A 16 13.72 26.57 -26.21
C ALA A 16 13.02 27.21 -27.42
N GLN A 17 13.80 27.74 -28.35
CA GLN A 17 13.29 28.42 -29.54
C GLN A 17 12.59 27.48 -30.51
N PHE A 18 13.01 26.24 -30.58
CA PHE A 18 12.43 25.24 -31.48
C PHE A 18 11.50 24.22 -30.76
N GLY A 19 10.99 24.58 -29.61
CA GLY A 19 10.14 23.71 -28.82
C GLY A 19 10.88 22.53 -28.17
N GLY A 20 12.22 22.62 -28.10
CA GLY A 20 13.05 21.65 -27.39
C GLY A 20 12.91 21.78 -25.88
N ASN A 21 13.57 20.89 -25.14
CA ASN A 21 13.53 20.89 -23.69
C ASN A 21 14.10 22.18 -23.11
N PHE A 22 13.32 22.86 -22.29
CA PHE A 22 13.84 23.94 -21.47
C PHE A 22 14.75 23.37 -20.39
N PRO A 23 15.89 23.97 -20.07
CA PRO A 23 16.66 23.57 -18.91
C PRO A 23 15.82 23.84 -17.65
N VAL A 24 15.44 22.79 -16.99
CA VAL A 24 14.63 22.86 -15.76
C VAL A 24 15.46 23.36 -14.59
N TRP A 25 16.79 23.18 -14.65
CA TRP A 25 17.69 23.53 -13.57
C TRP A 25 18.59 24.72 -13.96
N ALA A 26 18.50 25.80 -13.21
CA ALA A 26 19.37 26.97 -13.39
C ALA A 26 20.81 26.75 -12.89
N ARG A 27 20.98 25.84 -11.92
CA ARG A 27 22.28 25.45 -11.37
C ARG A 27 22.30 23.95 -11.11
N VAL A 28 23.22 23.26 -11.75
CA VAL A 28 23.50 21.84 -11.50
C VAL A 28 24.69 21.77 -10.56
N ARG A 29 24.52 21.27 -9.35
CA ARG A 29 25.62 21.09 -8.38
C ARG A 29 26.35 19.79 -8.62
N GLU A 30 25.62 18.76 -8.98
CA GLU A 30 26.16 17.43 -9.19
C GLU A 30 25.38 16.70 -10.28
N LEU A 31 26.07 15.91 -11.08
CA LEU A 31 25.51 15.04 -12.09
C LEU A 31 25.74 13.58 -11.67
N TYR A 32 24.69 12.84 -11.49
CA TYR A 32 24.77 11.39 -11.28
C TYR A 32 25.09 10.69 -12.61
N LYS A 33 26.31 10.16 -12.70
CA LYS A 33 26.76 9.44 -13.92
C LYS A 33 26.21 8.02 -13.90
N GLY A 34 25.51 7.63 -14.95
CA GLY A 34 24.99 6.27 -15.12
C GLY A 34 23.49 6.15 -15.10
N GLY A 35 22.79 7.21 -14.69
CA GLY A 35 21.32 7.17 -14.63
C GLY A 35 20.78 6.23 -13.57
N GLY A 36 19.47 6.08 -13.51
CA GLY A 36 18.77 5.19 -12.60
C GLY A 36 17.76 4.31 -13.34
N LYS A 37 17.45 3.17 -12.78
CA LYS A 37 16.41 2.26 -13.27
C LYS A 37 15.09 2.56 -12.57
N ILE A 38 14.04 2.78 -13.35
CA ILE A 38 12.68 2.94 -12.84
C ILE A 38 11.96 1.61 -13.04
N ASP A 39 11.22 1.19 -12.03
CA ASP A 39 10.33 0.05 -12.14
C ASP A 39 9.14 0.43 -13.02
N ALA A 40 9.13 -0.08 -14.25
CA ALA A 40 8.09 0.19 -15.23
C ALA A 40 6.70 -0.37 -14.83
N SER A 41 6.66 -1.32 -13.89
CA SER A 41 5.39 -1.90 -13.42
C SER A 41 4.53 -0.90 -12.64
N GLN A 42 5.14 0.17 -12.14
CA GLN A 42 4.45 1.24 -11.41
C GLN A 42 3.68 2.21 -12.30
N PHE A 43 3.82 2.10 -13.62
CA PHE A 43 3.24 3.05 -14.57
C PHE A 43 2.34 2.37 -15.58
N ALA A 44 1.25 3.04 -15.93
CA ALA A 44 0.44 2.62 -17.05
C ALA A 44 1.23 2.72 -18.37
N PRO A 45 1.02 1.82 -19.34
CA PRO A 45 1.63 1.93 -20.66
C PRO A 45 1.36 3.30 -21.29
N GLY A 46 2.41 3.96 -21.77
CA GLY A 46 2.30 5.30 -22.36
C GLY A 46 2.48 6.46 -21.37
N THR A 47 2.75 6.19 -20.09
CA THR A 47 3.08 7.26 -19.12
C THR A 47 4.34 8.00 -19.54
N VAL A 48 4.25 9.32 -19.64
CA VAL A 48 5.37 10.20 -19.96
C VAL A 48 5.94 10.80 -18.70
N ILE A 49 7.22 10.54 -18.43
CA ILE A 49 7.95 11.15 -17.33
C ILE A 49 8.60 12.44 -17.86
N GLY A 50 8.14 13.59 -17.35
CA GLY A 50 8.60 14.90 -17.79
C GLY A 50 10.02 15.23 -17.32
N ALA A 51 10.70 16.14 -18.04
CA ALA A 51 11.96 16.69 -17.55
C ALA A 51 11.74 17.48 -16.26
N GLY A 52 12.65 17.30 -15.29
CA GLY A 52 12.54 17.94 -13.97
C GLY A 52 11.75 17.14 -12.94
N THR A 53 11.29 15.94 -13.28
CA THR A 53 10.70 15.04 -12.30
C THR A 53 11.72 14.73 -11.20
N MET A 54 11.34 14.95 -9.95
CA MET A 54 12.16 14.62 -8.79
C MET A 54 12.18 13.12 -8.58
N VAL A 55 13.34 12.61 -8.22
CA VAL A 55 13.54 11.19 -8.00
C VAL A 55 14.38 10.95 -6.75
N LYS A 56 14.16 9.83 -6.10
CA LYS A 56 14.96 9.32 -4.98
C LYS A 56 15.68 8.06 -5.41
N PHE A 57 16.94 7.94 -5.09
CA PHE A 57 17.71 6.72 -5.29
C PHE A 57 17.55 5.80 -4.09
N ASN A 58 17.12 4.57 -4.33
CA ASN A 58 16.97 3.55 -3.30
C ASN A 58 18.25 2.71 -3.17
N GLY A 59 18.96 2.89 -2.05
CA GLY A 59 20.13 2.08 -1.70
C GLY A 59 21.26 2.11 -2.72
N SER A 60 21.99 1.00 -2.83
CA SER A 60 23.17 0.85 -3.71
C SER A 60 22.81 0.35 -5.13
N GLY A 61 21.54 0.15 -5.44
CA GLY A 61 21.10 -0.62 -6.61
C GLY A 61 20.82 0.19 -7.87
N GLN A 62 21.05 1.48 -7.92
CA GLN A 62 20.65 2.35 -9.03
C GLN A 62 19.13 2.36 -9.31
N GLU A 63 18.33 1.82 -8.42
CA GLU A 63 16.89 1.92 -8.52
C GLU A 63 16.44 3.34 -8.15
N VAL A 64 15.51 3.85 -8.93
CA VAL A 64 15.03 5.22 -8.83
C VAL A 64 13.52 5.21 -8.67
N GLU A 65 13.08 5.89 -7.65
CA GLU A 65 11.67 6.13 -7.36
C GLU A 65 11.28 7.56 -7.74
N ILE A 66 10.16 7.74 -8.43
CA ILE A 66 9.65 9.07 -8.75
C ILE A 66 8.96 9.65 -7.52
N ILE A 67 9.41 10.84 -7.11
CA ILE A 67 8.80 11.58 -6.02
C ILE A 67 7.72 12.49 -6.60
N THR A 68 6.47 12.24 -6.23
CA THR A 68 5.37 13.17 -6.51
C THR A 68 5.23 14.16 -5.36
N ALA A 69 4.87 15.40 -5.64
CA ALA A 69 4.77 16.46 -4.63
C ALA A 69 3.86 16.08 -3.44
N ASN A 70 2.84 15.28 -3.70
CA ASN A 70 1.87 14.83 -2.69
C ASN A 70 2.05 13.36 -2.30
N GLY A 71 3.05 12.65 -2.86
CA GLY A 71 3.16 11.22 -2.72
C GLY A 71 1.95 10.46 -3.31
N VAL A 72 2.05 9.16 -3.34
CA VAL A 72 0.88 8.28 -3.47
C VAL A 72 0.51 7.86 -2.06
N GLU A 73 -0.67 8.26 -1.60
CA GLU A 73 -1.14 7.82 -0.29
C GLU A 73 -1.19 6.29 -0.25
N GLY A 74 -0.67 5.73 0.83
CA GLY A 74 -0.76 4.30 1.03
C GLY A 74 -2.21 3.87 1.27
N VAL A 75 -2.56 2.72 0.75
CA VAL A 75 -3.88 2.11 0.93
C VAL A 75 -3.84 1.19 2.15
N LYS A 76 -4.81 1.34 3.03
CA LYS A 76 -5.01 0.42 4.16
C LYS A 76 -5.66 -0.85 3.66
N GLU A 77 -5.16 -1.99 4.13
CA GLU A 77 -5.82 -3.27 3.87
C GLU A 77 -7.18 -3.31 4.55
N VAL A 78 -8.16 -3.86 3.84
CA VAL A 78 -9.48 -4.18 4.38
C VAL A 78 -9.79 -5.63 4.09
N ASP A 79 -9.94 -6.40 5.16
CA ASP A 79 -10.29 -7.80 5.11
C ASP A 79 -11.72 -8.01 5.59
N LYS A 80 -12.35 -9.12 5.15
CA LYS A 80 -13.69 -9.50 5.56
C LYS A 80 -13.73 -10.96 5.95
N VAL A 81 -14.35 -11.24 7.07
CA VAL A 81 -14.72 -12.59 7.48
C VAL A 81 -16.23 -12.68 7.46
N THR A 82 -16.77 -13.57 6.65
CA THR A 82 -18.22 -13.83 6.55
C THR A 82 -18.54 -15.13 7.26
N VAL A 83 -19.42 -15.06 8.26
CA VAL A 83 -19.91 -16.21 9.00
C VAL A 83 -21.22 -16.69 8.35
N THR A 84 -21.32 -17.99 8.09
CA THR A 84 -22.48 -18.58 7.42
C THR A 84 -23.26 -19.57 8.32
N SER A 85 -22.68 -19.94 9.48
CA SER A 85 -23.33 -20.84 10.46
C SER A 85 -22.95 -20.42 11.87
N GLY A 86 -23.92 -20.47 12.79
CA GLY A 86 -23.68 -20.23 14.20
C GLY A 86 -22.90 -21.37 14.87
N CYS A 87 -22.57 -21.16 16.15
CA CYS A 87 -21.84 -22.11 16.97
C CYS A 87 -22.77 -23.23 17.47
N THR A 88 -22.37 -24.48 17.31
CA THR A 88 -23.09 -25.66 17.81
C THR A 88 -22.36 -26.35 18.96
N THR A 89 -21.08 -26.09 19.13
CA THR A 89 -20.25 -26.69 20.17
C THR A 89 -19.31 -25.62 20.72
N ASN A 90 -19.23 -25.49 22.03
CA ASN A 90 -18.36 -24.53 22.68
C ASN A 90 -16.90 -24.74 22.26
N GLY A 91 -16.22 -23.65 21.95
CA GLY A 91 -14.82 -23.71 21.51
C GLY A 91 -14.28 -22.33 21.15
N ASN A 92 -13.27 -22.31 20.28
CA ASN A 92 -12.64 -21.06 19.82
C ASN A 92 -12.68 -20.97 18.30
N VAL A 93 -12.97 -19.79 17.80
CA VAL A 93 -12.74 -19.39 16.41
C VAL A 93 -11.44 -18.59 16.38
N GLY A 94 -10.47 -19.03 15.60
CA GLY A 94 -9.19 -18.36 15.41
C GLY A 94 -9.24 -17.41 14.22
N ILE A 95 -8.80 -16.19 14.41
CA ILE A 95 -8.63 -15.20 13.33
C ILE A 95 -7.15 -14.84 13.23
N LYS A 96 -6.60 -14.97 12.03
CA LYS A 96 -5.22 -14.61 11.72
C LYS A 96 -5.21 -13.55 10.64
N LEU A 97 -4.65 -12.38 10.92
CA LEU A 97 -4.51 -11.25 10.01
C LEU A 97 -3.03 -11.00 9.72
N ASN A 98 -2.69 -10.79 8.46
CA ASN A 98 -1.32 -10.46 8.01
C ASN A 98 -0.24 -11.39 8.59
N ASN A 99 -0.47 -12.70 8.61
CA ASN A 99 0.46 -13.69 9.18
C ASN A 99 0.84 -13.47 10.67
N ALA A 100 0.10 -12.64 11.40
CA ALA A 100 0.29 -12.49 12.85
C ALA A 100 -0.13 -13.75 13.61
N SER A 101 0.06 -13.77 14.91
CA SER A 101 -0.45 -14.84 15.76
C SER A 101 -1.97 -14.94 15.69
N VAL A 102 -2.49 -16.17 15.75
CA VAL A 102 -3.93 -16.40 15.76
C VAL A 102 -4.55 -15.80 17.02
N VAL A 103 -5.58 -14.99 16.84
CA VAL A 103 -6.41 -14.47 17.93
C VAL A 103 -7.59 -15.42 18.11
N ASN A 104 -7.62 -16.11 19.25
CA ASN A 104 -8.66 -17.08 19.59
C ASN A 104 -9.83 -16.36 20.27
N ILE A 105 -11.01 -16.44 19.65
CA ILE A 105 -12.26 -15.90 20.16
C ILE A 105 -13.13 -17.04 20.68
N ALA A 106 -13.38 -17.04 21.98
CA ALA A 106 -14.25 -18.04 22.59
C ALA A 106 -15.70 -17.84 22.14
N VAL A 107 -16.29 -18.90 21.60
CA VAL A 107 -17.69 -18.98 21.19
C VAL A 107 -18.39 -20.14 21.90
N THR A 108 -19.65 -19.95 22.20
CA THR A 108 -20.46 -20.94 22.89
C THR A 108 -21.73 -21.23 22.10
N THR A 109 -22.50 -22.20 22.50
CA THR A 109 -23.80 -22.50 21.90
C THR A 109 -24.84 -21.37 22.04
N ALA A 110 -24.54 -20.33 22.84
CA ALA A 110 -25.32 -19.10 22.89
C ALA A 110 -25.19 -18.27 21.61
N GLU A 111 -24.03 -18.32 20.95
CA GLU A 111 -23.77 -17.70 19.65
C GLU A 111 -24.26 -18.63 18.51
N ASN A 112 -25.55 -18.97 18.50
CA ASN A 112 -26.13 -19.95 17.58
C ASN A 112 -26.53 -19.39 16.21
N THR A 113 -26.36 -18.10 15.98
CA THR A 113 -26.60 -17.43 14.69
C THR A 113 -25.29 -16.90 14.11
N PRO A 114 -25.20 -16.74 12.77
CA PRO A 114 -24.03 -16.13 12.15
C PRO A 114 -23.71 -14.72 12.69
N GLU A 115 -24.74 -13.91 12.92
CA GLU A 115 -24.62 -12.54 13.41
C GLU A 115 -24.07 -12.49 14.84
N SER A 116 -24.49 -13.43 15.72
CA SER A 116 -24.00 -13.50 17.10
C SER A 116 -22.52 -13.91 17.16
N VAL A 117 -22.11 -14.83 16.30
CA VAL A 117 -20.69 -15.20 16.14
C VAL A 117 -19.88 -14.00 15.58
N ALA A 118 -20.39 -13.31 14.55
CA ALA A 118 -19.74 -12.12 14.00
C ALA A 118 -19.59 -11.01 15.05
N ALA A 119 -20.63 -10.77 15.88
CA ALA A 119 -20.54 -9.82 16.99
C ALA A 119 -19.42 -10.17 17.97
N LYS A 120 -19.29 -11.47 18.29
CA LYS A 120 -18.25 -11.97 19.20
C LYS A 120 -16.85 -11.77 18.61
N ILE A 121 -16.68 -12.07 17.31
CA ILE A 121 -15.43 -11.83 16.59
C ILE A 121 -15.10 -10.34 16.58
N ALA A 122 -16.04 -9.46 16.25
CA ALA A 122 -15.84 -8.03 16.20
C ALA A 122 -15.46 -7.41 17.55
N ALA A 123 -15.90 -8.01 18.66
CA ALA A 123 -15.51 -7.61 20.02
C ALA A 123 -14.10 -8.04 20.42
N GLY A 124 -13.43 -8.85 19.60
CA GLY A 124 -12.05 -9.28 19.82
C GLY A 124 -11.05 -8.13 19.66
N SER A 125 -9.87 -8.28 20.26
CA SER A 125 -8.78 -7.32 20.12
C SER A 125 -7.76 -7.81 19.09
N PHE A 126 -7.55 -7.04 18.04
CA PHE A 126 -6.65 -7.35 16.94
C PHE A 126 -5.58 -6.25 16.83
N SER A 127 -4.34 -6.57 17.20
CA SER A 127 -3.25 -5.60 17.20
C SER A 127 -3.02 -5.02 15.79
N GLY A 128 -3.10 -3.69 15.67
CA GLY A 128 -2.92 -2.98 14.40
C GLY A 128 -4.13 -3.05 13.45
N TRP A 129 -5.28 -3.56 13.91
CA TRP A 129 -6.52 -3.65 13.14
C TRP A 129 -7.73 -3.17 13.93
N THR A 130 -8.68 -2.61 13.24
CA THR A 130 -10.00 -2.30 13.78
C THR A 130 -11.01 -3.27 13.22
N ALA A 131 -11.76 -3.95 14.08
CA ALA A 131 -12.83 -4.86 13.70
C ALA A 131 -14.19 -4.17 13.84
N LYS A 132 -15.04 -4.31 12.84
CA LYS A 132 -16.42 -3.80 12.84
C LYS A 132 -17.36 -4.86 12.30
N GLN A 133 -18.43 -5.15 13.05
CA GLN A 133 -19.48 -6.03 12.58
C GLN A 133 -20.30 -5.38 11.47
N ASP A 134 -20.66 -6.17 10.47
CA ASP A 134 -21.58 -5.85 9.38
C ASP A 134 -22.51 -7.07 9.12
N GLY A 135 -23.62 -7.11 9.84
CA GLY A 135 -24.53 -8.26 9.85
C GLY A 135 -23.82 -9.54 10.30
N ALA A 136 -23.82 -10.56 9.45
CA ALA A 136 -23.13 -11.82 9.66
C ALA A 136 -21.64 -11.78 9.27
N SER A 137 -21.12 -10.61 8.93
CA SER A 137 -19.70 -10.42 8.56
C SER A 137 -18.97 -9.51 9.55
N VAL A 138 -17.66 -9.61 9.54
CA VAL A 138 -16.76 -8.70 10.26
C VAL A 138 -15.79 -8.10 9.28
N ILE A 139 -15.73 -6.79 9.25
CA ILE A 139 -14.77 -6.01 8.44
C ILE A 139 -13.59 -5.64 9.33
N PHE A 140 -12.40 -5.99 8.89
CA PHE A 140 -11.13 -5.65 9.54
C PHE A 140 -10.44 -4.59 8.71
N THR A 141 -10.12 -3.46 9.32
CA THR A 141 -9.37 -2.38 8.67
C THR A 141 -8.02 -2.21 9.35
N LYS A 142 -6.94 -2.33 8.60
CA LYS A 142 -5.60 -2.12 9.12
C LYS A 142 -5.37 -0.65 9.49
N SER A 143 -4.67 -0.40 10.58
CA SER A 143 -4.38 0.96 11.06
C SER A 143 -3.37 1.69 10.17
N ALA A 144 -2.34 0.98 9.70
CA ALA A 144 -1.32 1.49 8.79
C ALA A 144 -1.54 1.02 7.35
N SER A 145 -1.14 1.82 6.38
CA SER A 145 -1.10 1.43 4.98
C SER A 145 0.03 0.42 4.72
N GLY A 146 -0.07 -0.31 3.63
CA GLY A 146 0.93 -1.26 3.18
C GLY A 146 0.36 -2.65 2.93
N PRO A 147 1.06 -3.46 2.11
CA PRO A 147 0.61 -4.79 1.73
C PRO A 147 0.52 -5.73 2.94
N CYS A 148 -0.43 -6.65 2.90
CA CYS A 148 -0.63 -7.68 3.90
C CYS A 148 -0.79 -9.05 3.25
N ALA A 149 -0.61 -10.08 4.05
CA ALA A 149 -1.02 -11.43 3.69
C ALA A 149 -2.53 -11.58 3.92
N ALA A 150 -3.18 -12.38 3.09
CA ALA A 150 -4.61 -12.66 3.18
C ALA A 150 -5.03 -13.16 4.58
N PRO A 151 -6.23 -12.81 5.03
CA PRO A 151 -6.76 -13.24 6.30
C PRO A 151 -7.05 -14.75 6.31
N VAL A 152 -6.92 -15.38 7.46
CA VAL A 152 -7.26 -16.79 7.66
C VAL A 152 -8.21 -16.92 8.84
N VAL A 153 -9.26 -17.74 8.68
CA VAL A 153 -10.20 -18.11 9.73
C VAL A 153 -10.09 -19.60 10.06
N GLU A 154 -9.97 -19.93 11.33
CA GLU A 154 -9.91 -21.29 11.86
C GLU A 154 -11.14 -21.54 12.71
N VAL A 155 -12.08 -22.34 12.23
CA VAL A 155 -13.37 -22.54 12.92
C VAL A 155 -13.32 -23.67 13.93
N ASN A 156 -12.24 -24.45 13.94
CA ASN A 156 -12.03 -25.60 14.82
C ASN A 156 -13.28 -26.53 14.85
N SER A 157 -13.58 -27.16 15.98
CA SER A 157 -14.73 -28.08 16.13
C SER A 157 -15.98 -27.37 16.66
N THR A 158 -16.15 -26.06 16.40
CA THR A 158 -17.26 -25.26 16.95
C THR A 158 -18.57 -25.41 16.19
N GLY A 159 -18.54 -26.01 14.98
CA GLY A 159 -19.67 -26.06 14.07
C GLY A 159 -19.89 -24.75 13.30
N VAL A 160 -19.17 -23.69 13.64
CA VAL A 160 -19.16 -22.42 12.89
C VAL A 160 -18.64 -22.68 11.48
N LYS A 161 -19.26 -22.05 10.48
CA LYS A 161 -18.73 -21.97 9.12
C LYS A 161 -18.45 -20.52 8.80
N ALA A 162 -17.26 -20.23 8.33
CA ALA A 162 -16.86 -18.89 7.96
C ALA A 162 -15.84 -18.91 6.81
N THR A 163 -15.82 -17.85 6.03
CA THR A 163 -14.84 -17.60 4.96
C THR A 163 -14.15 -16.27 5.19
N ALA A 164 -12.91 -16.17 4.78
CA ALA A 164 -12.12 -14.93 4.85
C ALA A 164 -11.70 -14.51 3.45
N GLU A 165 -11.75 -13.21 3.18
CA GLU A 165 -11.37 -12.62 1.90
C GLU A 165 -10.73 -11.24 2.09
N VAL A 166 -9.90 -10.81 1.15
CA VAL A 166 -9.37 -9.45 1.05
C VAL A 166 -10.36 -8.62 0.25
N VAL A 167 -10.90 -7.56 0.85
CA VAL A 167 -11.82 -6.61 0.19
C VAL A 167 -11.04 -5.52 -0.52
N THR A 168 -10.02 -4.99 0.14
CA THR A 168 -9.12 -3.97 -0.42
C THR A 168 -7.70 -4.35 -0.07
N ALA A 169 -6.88 -4.59 -1.08
CA ALA A 169 -5.47 -4.87 -0.88
C ALA A 169 -4.74 -3.60 -0.41
N GLY A 170 -3.94 -3.74 0.62
CA GLY A 170 -3.12 -2.66 1.14
C GLY A 170 -1.96 -2.34 0.20
N ALA A 171 -1.63 -1.07 0.11
CA ALA A 171 -0.45 -0.60 -0.63
C ALA A 171 0.37 0.37 0.23
N ALA A 172 1.67 0.32 0.11
CA ALA A 172 2.54 1.28 0.78
C ALA A 172 2.36 2.68 0.20
N ALA A 173 2.51 3.70 1.03
CA ALA A 173 2.69 5.06 0.55
C ALA A 173 3.99 5.15 -0.25
N ASN A 174 4.00 5.94 -1.31
CA ASN A 174 5.12 6.02 -2.22
C ASN A 174 5.42 7.46 -2.59
N GLY A 175 6.70 7.84 -2.58
CA GLY A 175 7.17 9.09 -3.17
C GLY A 175 6.72 10.38 -2.48
N SER A 176 6.60 10.43 -1.16
CA SER A 176 6.40 11.69 -0.44
C SER A 176 7.69 12.50 -0.33
N LEU A 177 7.58 13.83 -0.48
CA LEU A 177 8.70 14.76 -0.23
C LEU A 177 9.20 14.73 1.23
N ASP A 178 8.36 14.26 2.15
CA ASP A 178 8.71 14.12 3.58
C ASP A 178 9.72 12.98 3.82
N ASP A 179 9.89 12.08 2.85
CA ASP A 179 10.83 10.96 2.91
C ASP A 179 12.27 11.34 2.47
N VAL A 180 12.52 12.61 2.16
CA VAL A 180 13.78 13.12 1.59
C VAL A 180 14.66 13.83 2.64
N ASN A 181 14.60 13.43 3.89
CA ASN A 181 15.50 13.95 4.94
C ASN A 181 16.78 13.15 5.09
#